data_3c4a444b4d14e0904337178d1e44fb76
#
_entry.id   3c4a444b4d14e0904337178d1e44fb76
#
_cell.length_a   1.000
_cell.length_b   1.000
_cell.length_c   1.000
_cell.angle_alpha   90.00
_cell.angle_beta   90.00
_cell.angle_gamma   90.00
#
_symmetry.space_group_name_H-M   'P 1'
#
loop_
_entity.id
_entity.type
_entity.pdbx_description
1 polymer ?
#
loop_
_entity_poly.entity_id
_entity_poly.type
_entity_poly.pdbx_seq_one_letter_code
_entity_poly.pdbx_strand_id
1 'polypeptide(L)'
;ITAGGSGSRHPAILARTMGIPAIVGMGDALKPEYEGRQAIADGATGALVIDPDDDTRDRLLKKRDEQLRLQRLLETLKGQANVTKDGKTIRIYCNIGSPEDVHAVQVNDGGGIGLFRSEFLYLNTSDYPTEDQQFEAYKQVLSDMDGKEVIIRTLDIGADKQIGYFNLPKEDNPAMGMRALRICLTRPEILKTQL
;
A
#
# COMPACT_ATOMS: atom_id res chain seq x y z
N ILE A 1 12.61 -7.84 -13.03
CA ILE A 1 13.08 -6.63 -13.73
C ILE A 1 12.22 -6.43 -14.97
N THR A 2 11.81 -5.18 -15.26
CA THR A 2 10.99 -4.87 -16.44
C THR A 2 11.52 -3.65 -17.20
N ALA A 3 11.42 -3.68 -18.53
CA ALA A 3 11.76 -2.53 -19.36
C ALA A 3 10.75 -1.38 -19.18
N GLY A 4 9.45 -1.70 -19.11
CA GLY A 4 8.39 -0.72 -18.89
C GLY A 4 7.84 -0.73 -17.47
N GLY A 5 6.91 0.18 -17.20
CA GLY A 5 6.18 0.24 -15.93
C GLY A 5 6.65 1.34 -14.98
N SER A 6 5.94 1.47 -13.89
CA SER A 6 6.27 2.35 -12.76
C SER A 6 6.12 1.61 -11.43
N GLY A 7 6.70 2.14 -10.38
CA GLY A 7 6.63 1.55 -9.04
C GLY A 7 5.21 1.46 -8.45
N SER A 8 4.23 2.14 -9.04
CA SER A 8 2.82 2.11 -8.66
C SER A 8 1.97 1.10 -9.46
N ARG A 9 2.55 0.42 -10.46
CA ARG A 9 1.82 -0.59 -11.23
C ARG A 9 1.75 -1.92 -10.49
N HIS A 10 0.72 -2.70 -10.80
CA HIS A 10 0.38 -3.97 -10.15
C HIS A 10 1.59 -4.92 -9.94
N PRO A 11 2.46 -5.21 -10.96
CA PRO A 11 3.61 -6.10 -10.75
C PRO A 11 4.62 -5.56 -9.71
N ALA A 12 4.84 -4.24 -9.66
CA ALA A 12 5.75 -3.65 -8.69
C ALA A 12 5.19 -3.70 -7.26
N ILE A 13 3.87 -3.49 -7.12
CA ILE A 13 3.17 -3.62 -5.84
C ILE A 13 3.24 -5.06 -5.36
N LEU A 14 2.95 -6.02 -6.24
CA LEU A 14 3.00 -7.45 -5.91
C LEU A 14 4.41 -7.88 -5.47
N ALA A 15 5.45 -7.48 -6.22
CA ALA A 15 6.83 -7.78 -5.86
C ALA A 15 7.19 -7.21 -4.47
N ARG A 16 6.75 -5.99 -4.16
CA ARG A 16 6.94 -5.37 -2.85
C ARG A 16 6.24 -6.13 -1.74
N THR A 17 4.99 -6.55 -1.96
CA THR A 17 4.22 -7.35 -0.99
C THR A 17 4.89 -8.71 -0.74
N MET A 18 5.47 -9.30 -1.76
CA MET A 18 6.19 -10.59 -1.67
C MET A 18 7.64 -10.44 -1.17
N GLY A 19 8.12 -9.22 -0.89
CA GLY A 19 9.50 -8.97 -0.48
C GLY A 19 10.55 -9.29 -1.56
N ILE A 20 10.14 -9.31 -2.83
CA ILE A 20 11.02 -9.60 -3.96
C ILE A 20 11.64 -8.30 -4.49
N PRO A 21 12.99 -8.21 -4.60
CA PRO A 21 13.62 -7.05 -5.22
C PRO A 21 13.12 -6.86 -6.66
N ALA A 22 12.62 -5.67 -6.97
CA ALA A 22 12.09 -5.34 -8.29
C ALA A 22 12.66 -4.01 -8.80
N ILE A 23 13.01 -4.00 -10.08
CA ILE A 23 13.42 -2.81 -10.82
C ILE A 23 12.48 -2.67 -12.02
N VAL A 24 11.87 -1.52 -12.18
CA VAL A 24 10.90 -1.24 -13.24
C VAL A 24 11.33 -0.02 -14.04
N GLY A 25 10.87 0.07 -15.30
CA GLY A 25 11.12 1.24 -16.12
C GLY A 25 12.57 1.37 -16.63
N MET A 26 13.28 0.26 -16.80
CA MET A 26 14.65 0.29 -17.29
C MET A 26 14.77 0.68 -18.78
N GLY A 27 13.66 0.65 -19.53
CA GLY A 27 13.69 1.00 -20.95
C GLY A 27 14.74 0.22 -21.74
N ASP A 28 15.46 0.93 -22.58
CA ASP A 28 16.53 0.38 -23.45
C ASP A 28 17.80 -0.02 -22.67
N ALA A 29 17.89 0.31 -21.38
CA ALA A 29 18.98 -0.16 -20.53
C ALA A 29 18.87 -1.67 -20.21
N LEU A 30 17.68 -2.27 -20.36
CA LEU A 30 17.48 -3.71 -20.25
C LEU A 30 17.73 -4.37 -21.62
N LYS A 31 18.92 -4.90 -21.80
CA LYS A 31 19.37 -5.45 -23.09
C LYS A 31 19.20 -6.97 -23.15
N PRO A 32 18.82 -7.55 -24.32
CA PRO A 32 18.71 -9.00 -24.50
C PRO A 32 20.02 -9.77 -24.21
N GLU A 33 21.17 -9.14 -24.44
CA GLU A 33 22.50 -9.71 -24.17
C GLU A 33 22.80 -10.01 -22.70
N TYR A 34 21.93 -9.56 -21.78
CA TYR A 34 22.03 -9.85 -20.35
C TYR A 34 21.40 -11.20 -19.96
N GLU A 35 20.69 -11.84 -20.90
CA GLU A 35 20.10 -13.16 -20.67
C GLU A 35 21.19 -14.20 -20.35
N GLY A 36 20.98 -14.96 -19.27
CA GLY A 36 21.91 -15.98 -18.82
C GLY A 36 23.15 -15.47 -18.07
N ARG A 37 23.36 -14.15 -17.97
CA ARG A 37 24.47 -13.56 -17.20
C ARG A 37 24.14 -13.45 -15.71
N GLN A 38 25.17 -13.46 -14.88
CA GLN A 38 24.99 -13.19 -13.45
C GLN A 38 24.61 -11.72 -13.24
N ALA A 39 23.64 -11.49 -12.35
CA ALA A 39 23.17 -10.15 -12.07
C ALA A 39 22.79 -9.96 -10.59
N ILE A 40 23.02 -8.77 -10.08
CA ILE A 40 22.52 -8.32 -8.78
C ILE A 40 21.50 -7.20 -9.01
N ALA A 41 20.28 -7.38 -8.51
CA ALA A 41 19.22 -6.37 -8.55
C ALA A 41 19.05 -5.76 -7.15
N ASP A 42 19.32 -4.48 -7.00
CA ASP A 42 19.04 -3.71 -5.81
C ASP A 42 17.73 -2.94 -5.99
N GLY A 43 16.63 -3.50 -5.50
CA GLY A 43 15.31 -2.88 -5.59
C GLY A 43 15.17 -1.59 -4.77
N ALA A 44 16.04 -1.34 -3.80
CA ALA A 44 16.00 -0.12 -2.99
C ALA A 44 16.60 1.08 -3.73
N THR A 45 17.65 0.86 -4.52
CA THR A 45 18.32 1.91 -5.30
C THR A 45 17.91 1.92 -6.77
N GLY A 46 17.26 0.87 -7.25
CA GLY A 46 16.94 0.67 -8.66
C GLY A 46 18.16 0.28 -9.51
N ALA A 47 19.25 -0.16 -8.89
CA ALA A 47 20.48 -0.53 -9.58
C ALA A 47 20.45 -2.00 -10.03
N LEU A 48 20.84 -2.24 -11.28
CA LEU A 48 21.11 -3.56 -11.85
C LEU A 48 22.60 -3.63 -12.20
N VAL A 49 23.32 -4.57 -11.59
CA VAL A 49 24.74 -4.83 -11.86
C VAL A 49 24.84 -6.16 -12.59
N ILE A 50 25.38 -6.15 -13.81
CA ILE A 50 25.60 -7.33 -14.63
C ILE A 50 27.07 -7.77 -14.48
N ASP A 51 27.28 -9.07 -14.29
CA ASP A 51 28.60 -9.69 -14.03
C ASP A 51 29.43 -8.88 -13.05
N PRO A 52 28.95 -8.73 -11.79
CA PRO A 52 29.69 -7.96 -10.79
C PRO A 52 31.06 -8.59 -10.54
N ASP A 53 32.08 -7.75 -10.40
CA ASP A 53 33.36 -8.18 -9.88
C ASP A 53 33.22 -8.64 -8.42
N ASP A 54 34.26 -9.30 -7.92
CA ASP A 54 34.25 -9.89 -6.58
C ASP A 54 34.02 -8.82 -5.50
N ASP A 55 34.66 -7.67 -5.60
CA ASP A 55 34.53 -6.56 -4.64
C ASP A 55 33.11 -5.99 -4.61
N THR A 56 32.54 -5.77 -5.79
CA THR A 56 31.15 -5.28 -5.92
C THR A 56 30.16 -6.31 -5.41
N ARG A 57 30.36 -7.58 -5.74
CA ARG A 57 29.53 -8.68 -5.24
C ARG A 57 29.56 -8.75 -3.72
N ASP A 58 30.75 -8.76 -3.12
CA ASP A 58 30.93 -8.88 -1.67
C ASP A 58 30.33 -7.67 -0.94
N ARG A 59 30.50 -6.48 -1.45
CA ARG A 59 29.91 -5.25 -0.91
C ARG A 59 28.36 -5.32 -0.92
N LEU A 60 27.76 -5.76 -2.02
CA LEU A 60 26.31 -5.87 -2.15
C LEU A 60 25.73 -7.03 -1.35
N LEU A 61 26.46 -8.13 -1.22
CA LEU A 61 26.08 -9.23 -0.32
C LEU A 61 26.09 -8.80 1.15
N LYS A 62 27.11 -8.08 1.60
CA LYS A 62 27.13 -7.48 2.94
C LYS A 62 25.92 -6.58 3.19
N LYS A 63 25.60 -5.70 2.23
CA LYS A 63 24.42 -4.83 2.31
C LYS A 63 23.13 -5.65 2.47
N ARG A 64 22.96 -6.70 1.69
CA ARG A 64 21.82 -7.62 1.80
C ARG A 64 21.75 -8.29 3.17
N ASP A 65 22.88 -8.79 3.66
CA ASP A 65 22.95 -9.49 4.94
C ASP A 65 22.63 -8.56 6.12
N GLU A 66 23.06 -7.30 6.05
CA GLU A 66 22.67 -6.27 7.03
C GLU A 66 21.18 -5.98 6.99
N GLN A 67 20.57 -5.87 5.80
CA GLN A 67 19.12 -5.69 5.63
C GLN A 67 18.34 -6.88 6.20
N LEU A 68 18.77 -8.10 5.90
CA LEU A 68 18.15 -9.32 6.44
C LEU A 68 18.29 -9.41 7.97
N ARG A 69 19.43 -8.98 8.51
CA ARG A 69 19.64 -8.90 9.96
C ARG A 69 18.68 -7.90 10.60
N LEU A 70 18.53 -6.71 10.00
CA LEU A 70 17.59 -5.71 10.49
C LEU A 70 16.15 -6.21 10.42
N GLN A 71 15.76 -6.86 9.32
CA GLN A 71 14.43 -7.44 9.19
C GLN A 71 14.16 -8.49 10.28
N ARG A 72 15.11 -9.40 10.53
CA ARG A 72 14.99 -10.38 11.63
C ARG A 72 14.86 -9.71 12.99
N LEU A 73 15.62 -8.63 13.23
CA LEU A 73 15.51 -7.86 14.47
C LEU A 73 14.10 -7.25 14.61
N LEU A 74 13.55 -6.67 13.53
CA LEU A 74 12.20 -6.12 13.55
C LEU A 74 11.15 -7.19 13.83
N GLU A 75 11.32 -8.42 13.30
CA GLU A 75 10.42 -9.54 13.60
C GLU A 75 10.39 -9.87 15.11
N THR A 76 11.52 -9.70 15.82
CA THR A 76 11.56 -9.95 17.28
C THR A 76 10.82 -8.89 18.10
N LEU A 77 10.43 -7.76 17.49
CA LEU A 77 9.67 -6.71 18.16
C LEU A 77 8.15 -6.96 18.12
N LYS A 78 7.68 -7.89 17.28
CA LYS A 78 6.27 -8.27 17.24
C LYS A 78 5.83 -8.83 18.58
N GLY A 79 4.65 -8.47 19.03
CA GLY A 79 4.10 -8.84 20.33
C GLY A 79 4.67 -8.05 21.52
N GLN A 80 5.60 -7.13 21.29
CA GLN A 80 6.14 -6.30 22.36
C GLN A 80 5.33 -5.01 22.50
N ALA A 81 5.21 -4.51 23.75
CA ALA A 81 4.54 -3.24 24.00
C ALA A 81 5.29 -2.06 23.35
N ASN A 82 4.56 -1.24 22.63
CA ASN A 82 5.10 -0.01 22.03
C ASN A 82 5.22 1.07 23.12
N VAL A 83 6.35 1.13 23.80
CA VAL A 83 6.61 2.04 24.91
C VAL A 83 7.85 2.88 24.61
N THR A 84 7.78 4.18 24.82
CA THR A 84 8.91 5.09 24.70
C THR A 84 9.87 4.91 25.87
N LYS A 85 11.09 5.45 25.77
CA LYS A 85 12.11 5.36 26.84
C LYS A 85 11.66 5.99 28.17
N ASP A 86 10.75 6.96 28.12
CA ASP A 86 10.15 7.63 29.29
C ASP A 86 8.84 6.94 29.76
N GLY A 87 8.56 5.74 29.27
CA GLY A 87 7.46 4.89 29.75
C GLY A 87 6.09 5.19 29.14
N LYS A 88 5.97 6.03 28.13
CA LYS A 88 4.68 6.32 27.47
C LYS A 88 4.34 5.24 26.46
N THR A 89 3.14 4.70 26.57
CA THR A 89 2.59 3.76 25.57
C THR A 89 2.18 4.53 24.31
N ILE A 90 2.65 4.09 23.15
CA ILE A 90 2.30 4.62 21.84
C ILE A 90 1.41 3.63 21.12
N ARG A 91 0.25 4.06 20.64
CA ARG A 91 -0.63 3.25 19.80
C ARG A 91 -0.16 3.35 18.35
N ILE A 92 0.18 2.21 17.76
CA ILE A 92 0.59 2.11 16.36
C ILE A 92 -0.52 1.43 15.59
N TYR A 93 -1.16 2.17 14.68
CA TYR A 93 -2.26 1.68 13.87
C TYR A 93 -1.86 1.60 12.40
N CYS A 94 -2.47 0.66 11.69
CA CYS A 94 -2.23 0.44 10.27
C CYS A 94 -3.23 1.20 9.40
N ASN A 95 -2.87 1.40 8.15
CA ASN A 95 -3.77 1.89 7.11
C ASN A 95 -4.11 0.74 6.17
N ILE A 96 -5.39 0.60 5.83
CA ILE A 96 -5.86 -0.39 4.87
C ILE A 96 -6.67 0.26 3.75
N GLY A 97 -6.77 -0.43 2.62
CA GLY A 97 -7.61 -0.06 1.48
C GLY A 97 -8.70 -1.09 1.18
N SER A 98 -8.55 -2.31 1.67
CA SER A 98 -9.52 -3.39 1.47
C SER A 98 -9.57 -4.35 2.67
N PRO A 99 -10.62 -5.19 2.79
CA PRO A 99 -10.69 -6.22 3.83
C PRO A 99 -9.52 -7.21 3.80
N GLU A 100 -8.99 -7.53 2.64
CA GLU A 100 -7.86 -8.45 2.46
C GLU A 100 -6.57 -7.94 3.13
N ASP A 101 -6.43 -6.63 3.30
CA ASP A 101 -5.27 -6.02 3.95
C ASP A 101 -5.20 -6.34 5.46
N VAL A 102 -6.30 -6.77 6.08
CA VAL A 102 -6.36 -7.10 7.52
C VAL A 102 -5.38 -8.21 7.88
N HIS A 103 -5.20 -9.19 6.99
CA HIS A 103 -4.22 -10.24 7.20
C HIS A 103 -2.80 -9.67 7.41
N ALA A 104 -2.41 -8.68 6.62
CA ALA A 104 -1.11 -8.03 6.78
C ALA A 104 -1.02 -7.23 8.10
N VAL A 105 -2.12 -6.63 8.56
CA VAL A 105 -2.19 -5.96 9.88
C VAL A 105 -1.94 -6.96 11.00
N GLN A 106 -2.59 -8.12 10.95
CA GLN A 106 -2.44 -9.18 11.96
C GLN A 106 -1.04 -9.77 11.98
N VAL A 107 -0.48 -10.13 10.81
CA VAL A 107 0.88 -10.69 10.68
C VAL A 107 1.94 -9.72 11.21
N ASN A 108 1.71 -8.42 11.09
CA ASN A 108 2.65 -7.39 11.57
C ASN A 108 2.30 -6.85 12.96
N ASP A 109 1.41 -7.51 13.69
CA ASP A 109 1.01 -7.14 15.05
C ASP A 109 0.49 -5.69 15.16
N GLY A 110 -0.30 -5.26 14.17
CA GLY A 110 -0.93 -3.94 14.21
C GLY A 110 -1.87 -3.78 15.40
N GLY A 111 -1.75 -2.69 16.13
CA GLY A 111 -2.56 -2.39 17.31
C GLY A 111 -4.01 -2.05 16.99
N GLY A 112 -4.31 -1.77 15.71
CA GLY A 112 -5.61 -1.41 15.19
C GLY A 112 -5.52 -0.88 13.77
N ILE A 113 -6.65 -0.46 13.23
CA ILE A 113 -6.73 0.23 11.93
C ILE A 113 -7.05 1.70 12.18
N GLY A 114 -6.07 2.56 11.99
CA GLY A 114 -6.22 4.00 12.14
C GLY A 114 -6.84 4.68 10.93
N LEU A 115 -6.85 4.00 9.79
CA LEU A 115 -7.48 4.50 8.57
C LEU A 115 -7.85 3.34 7.63
N PHE A 116 -9.14 3.03 7.55
CA PHE A 116 -9.69 2.27 6.44
C PHE A 116 -10.15 3.24 5.35
N ARG A 117 -9.47 3.21 4.23
CA ARG A 117 -9.74 4.09 3.07
C ARG A 117 -10.90 3.51 2.26
N SER A 118 -12.13 3.83 2.65
CA SER A 118 -13.34 3.28 2.04
C SER A 118 -13.52 3.62 0.56
N GLU A 119 -12.81 4.64 0.05
CA GLU A 119 -12.86 4.99 -1.36
C GLU A 119 -12.40 3.88 -2.30
N PHE A 120 -11.62 2.90 -1.82
CA PHE A 120 -11.25 1.73 -2.63
C PHE A 120 -12.45 0.84 -2.98
N LEU A 121 -13.52 0.85 -2.18
CA LEU A 121 -14.77 0.18 -2.51
C LEU A 121 -15.43 0.78 -3.75
N TYR A 122 -15.24 2.07 -3.98
CA TYR A 122 -15.75 2.78 -5.14
C TYR A 122 -14.83 2.67 -6.37
N LEU A 123 -13.51 2.56 -6.15
CA LEU A 123 -12.53 2.49 -7.25
C LEU A 123 -12.59 1.18 -8.04
N ASN A 124 -13.01 0.10 -7.41
CA ASN A 124 -13.00 -1.25 -7.97
C ASN A 124 -14.34 -1.67 -8.56
N THR A 125 -15.30 -0.75 -8.67
CA THR A 125 -16.65 -1.00 -9.19
C THR A 125 -16.93 -0.13 -10.42
N SER A 126 -17.92 -0.53 -11.21
CA SER A 126 -18.42 0.24 -12.36
C SER A 126 -19.54 1.21 -12.00
N ASP A 127 -20.06 1.13 -10.77
CA ASP A 127 -21.15 1.96 -10.24
C ASP A 127 -20.94 2.13 -8.72
N TYR A 128 -21.78 2.94 -8.09
CA TYR A 128 -21.76 3.15 -6.64
C TYR A 128 -21.96 1.83 -5.89
N PRO A 129 -21.11 1.53 -4.90
CA PRO A 129 -21.29 0.34 -4.08
C PRO A 129 -22.60 0.46 -3.29
N THR A 130 -23.35 -0.63 -3.23
CA THR A 130 -24.58 -0.71 -2.46
C THR A 130 -24.31 -0.67 -0.95
N GLU A 131 -25.34 -0.39 -0.15
CA GLU A 131 -25.27 -0.48 1.31
C GLU A 131 -24.79 -1.87 1.75
N ASP A 132 -25.36 -2.95 1.21
CA ASP A 132 -24.96 -4.32 1.54
C ASP A 132 -23.48 -4.60 1.22
N GLN A 133 -22.99 -4.13 0.08
CA GLN A 133 -21.57 -4.30 -0.29
C GLN A 133 -20.64 -3.59 0.69
N GLN A 134 -21.00 -2.38 1.10
CA GLN A 134 -20.23 -1.62 2.08
C GLN A 134 -20.32 -2.26 3.47
N PHE A 135 -21.51 -2.66 3.87
CA PHE A 135 -21.76 -3.35 5.15
C PHE A 135 -20.93 -4.62 5.27
N GLU A 136 -20.94 -5.51 4.26
CA GLU A 136 -20.16 -6.75 4.32
C GLU A 136 -18.67 -6.47 4.39
N ALA A 137 -18.14 -5.49 3.66
CA ALA A 137 -16.74 -5.09 3.73
C ALA A 137 -16.36 -4.57 5.14
N TYR A 138 -17.17 -3.70 5.72
CA TYR A 138 -16.92 -3.17 7.07
C TYR A 138 -17.05 -4.24 8.15
N LYS A 139 -18.08 -5.06 8.06
CA LYS A 139 -18.33 -6.18 8.97
C LYS A 139 -17.17 -7.18 8.96
N GLN A 140 -16.67 -7.54 7.79
CA GLN A 140 -15.51 -8.43 7.66
C GLN A 140 -14.31 -7.83 8.40
N VAL A 141 -13.95 -6.57 8.10
CA VAL A 141 -12.80 -5.90 8.74
C VAL A 141 -12.95 -5.85 10.26
N LEU A 142 -14.14 -5.47 10.76
CA LEU A 142 -14.40 -5.38 12.20
C LEU A 142 -14.32 -6.76 12.87
N SER A 143 -14.85 -7.80 12.22
CA SER A 143 -14.80 -9.18 12.73
C SER A 143 -13.37 -9.71 12.77
N ASP A 144 -12.61 -9.50 11.71
CA ASP A 144 -11.23 -9.99 11.59
C ASP A 144 -10.27 -9.25 12.54
N MET A 145 -10.59 -8.00 12.92
CA MET A 145 -9.80 -7.23 13.89
C MET A 145 -10.05 -7.60 15.35
N ASP A 146 -11.03 -8.45 15.64
CA ASP A 146 -11.28 -9.09 16.95
C ASP A 146 -11.22 -8.11 18.14
N GLY A 147 -12.04 -7.06 18.09
CA GLY A 147 -12.15 -6.04 19.15
C GLY A 147 -11.08 -4.95 19.14
N LYS A 148 -10.10 -5.01 18.24
CA LYS A 148 -9.17 -3.89 18.02
C LYS A 148 -9.88 -2.73 17.35
N GLU A 149 -9.46 -1.51 17.66
CA GLU A 149 -10.05 -0.28 17.11
C GLU A 149 -9.88 -0.21 15.59
N VAL A 150 -10.98 0.15 14.90
CA VAL A 150 -11.02 0.38 13.45
C VAL A 150 -11.64 1.73 13.17
N ILE A 151 -10.91 2.62 12.50
CA ILE A 151 -11.40 3.91 12.06
C ILE A 151 -11.66 3.84 10.56
N ILE A 152 -12.92 3.93 10.18
CA ILE A 152 -13.36 3.95 8.78
C ILE A 152 -13.51 5.41 8.34
N ARG A 153 -12.78 5.78 7.29
CA ARG A 153 -12.95 7.08 6.67
C ARG A 153 -14.13 7.03 5.72
N THR A 154 -15.06 7.97 5.84
CA THR A 154 -16.09 8.17 4.82
C THR A 154 -15.43 8.59 3.50
N LEU A 155 -16.21 8.53 2.40
CA LEU A 155 -15.75 8.80 1.04
C LEU A 155 -14.77 9.98 0.94
N ASP A 156 -13.58 9.72 0.38
CA ASP A 156 -12.58 10.76 0.04
C ASP A 156 -12.16 10.63 -1.43
N ILE A 157 -13.12 10.83 -2.33
CA ILE A 157 -12.93 10.87 -3.77
C ILE A 157 -13.00 12.33 -4.23
N GLY A 158 -12.21 12.66 -5.23
CA GLY A 158 -12.16 13.96 -5.88
C GLY A 158 -11.70 13.82 -7.34
N ALA A 159 -11.53 14.94 -8.05
CA ALA A 159 -11.12 14.95 -9.45
C ALA A 159 -9.71 14.39 -9.70
N ASP A 160 -8.90 14.20 -8.65
CA ASP A 160 -7.60 13.51 -8.66
C ASP A 160 -7.72 12.00 -8.86
N LYS A 161 -8.88 11.43 -8.49
CA LYS A 161 -9.22 10.02 -8.69
C LYS A 161 -10.38 9.97 -9.70
N GLN A 162 -10.04 9.89 -10.98
CA GLN A 162 -11.04 9.89 -12.04
C GLN A 162 -11.83 8.57 -12.05
N ILE A 163 -12.99 8.61 -11.43
CA ILE A 163 -13.99 7.54 -11.47
C ILE A 163 -15.11 8.00 -12.41
N GLY A 164 -15.25 7.31 -13.55
CA GLY A 164 -16.13 7.76 -14.63
C GLY A 164 -17.58 8.00 -14.20
N TYR A 165 -18.15 7.13 -13.38
CA TYR A 165 -19.55 7.27 -12.96
C TYR A 165 -19.80 8.39 -11.93
N PHE A 166 -18.76 8.94 -11.27
CA PHE A 166 -18.92 10.15 -10.45
C PHE A 166 -19.15 11.39 -11.29
N ASN A 167 -18.68 11.39 -12.54
CA ASN A 167 -18.84 12.49 -13.48
C ASN A 167 -18.44 13.85 -12.86
N LEU A 168 -17.28 13.88 -12.19
CA LEU A 168 -16.75 15.09 -11.57
C LEU A 168 -16.09 15.98 -12.63
N PRO A 169 -16.26 17.30 -12.53
CA PRO A 169 -15.57 18.21 -13.42
C PRO A 169 -14.06 18.14 -13.22
N LYS A 170 -13.31 18.38 -14.30
CA LYS A 170 -11.87 18.54 -14.20
C LYS A 170 -11.56 19.87 -13.49
N GLU A 171 -10.69 19.83 -12.52
CA GLU A 171 -10.31 20.98 -11.70
C GLU A 171 -8.78 21.14 -11.69
N ASP A 172 -8.31 22.39 -11.69
CA ASP A 172 -6.88 22.71 -11.67
C ASP A 172 -6.24 22.32 -10.32
N ASN A 173 -7.00 22.45 -9.22
CA ASN A 173 -6.60 22.00 -7.90
C ASN A 173 -7.65 21.08 -7.29
N PRO A 174 -7.59 19.77 -7.59
CA PRO A 174 -8.57 18.79 -7.10
C PRO A 174 -8.64 18.68 -5.57
N ALA A 175 -7.58 19.02 -4.85
CA ALA A 175 -7.59 18.98 -3.40
C ALA A 175 -8.46 20.06 -2.77
N MET A 176 -8.59 21.21 -3.45
CA MET A 176 -9.41 22.34 -3.00
C MET A 176 -10.80 22.34 -3.63
N GLY A 177 -11.03 21.50 -4.63
CA GLY A 177 -12.25 21.41 -5.41
C GLY A 177 -13.35 20.51 -4.82
N MET A 178 -14.16 19.96 -5.71
CA MET A 178 -15.28 19.06 -5.36
C MET A 178 -14.75 17.68 -4.97
N ARG A 179 -14.65 17.43 -3.67
CA ARG A 179 -14.19 16.14 -3.12
C ARG A 179 -14.80 15.83 -1.76
N ALA A 180 -14.71 14.57 -1.36
CA ALA A 180 -15.06 14.09 -0.02
C ALA A 180 -16.45 14.59 0.41
N LEU A 181 -16.52 15.20 1.59
CA LEU A 181 -17.75 15.72 2.15
C LEU A 181 -18.46 16.74 1.25
N ARG A 182 -17.74 17.53 0.44
CA ARG A 182 -18.36 18.47 -0.51
C ARG A 182 -19.18 17.76 -1.57
N ILE A 183 -18.74 16.58 -2.05
CA ILE A 183 -19.56 15.73 -2.92
C ILE A 183 -20.81 15.25 -2.16
N CYS A 184 -20.63 14.77 -0.94
CA CYS A 184 -21.72 14.26 -0.12
C CYS A 184 -22.78 15.34 0.24
N LEU A 185 -22.38 16.60 0.34
CA LEU A 185 -23.33 17.71 0.54
C LEU A 185 -24.19 17.98 -0.70
N THR A 186 -23.64 17.74 -1.89
CA THR A 186 -24.40 17.91 -3.16
C THR A 186 -25.13 16.62 -3.57
N ARG A 187 -24.70 15.48 -3.08
CA ARG A 187 -25.25 14.14 -3.36
C ARG A 187 -25.38 13.38 -2.02
N PRO A 188 -26.33 13.78 -1.15
CA PRO A 188 -26.46 13.26 0.21
C PRO A 188 -26.78 11.76 0.27
N GLU A 189 -27.35 11.19 -0.79
CA GLU A 189 -27.61 9.76 -0.93
C GLU A 189 -26.34 8.92 -0.82
N ILE A 190 -25.20 9.40 -1.33
CA ILE A 190 -23.91 8.68 -1.25
C ILE A 190 -23.50 8.49 0.21
N LEU A 191 -23.57 9.56 1.00
CA LEU A 191 -23.21 9.49 2.42
C LEU A 191 -24.24 8.67 3.23
N LYS A 192 -25.52 8.81 2.92
CA LYS A 192 -26.57 8.03 3.59
C LYS A 192 -26.42 6.54 3.35
N THR A 193 -26.06 6.13 2.15
CA THR A 193 -25.78 4.72 1.82
C THR A 193 -24.52 4.21 2.51
N GLN A 194 -23.59 5.09 2.84
CA GLN A 194 -22.33 4.70 3.50
C GLN A 194 -22.46 4.58 5.02
N LEU A 195 -23.38 5.35 5.66
CA LEU A 195 -23.58 5.41 7.12
C LEU A 195 -24.62 4.41 7.61
#